data_e6ee017d951c8d7f28c31ef66eb5028c
#
_entry.id   e6ee017d951c8d7f28c31ef66eb5028c
#
_cell.length_a   1.000
_cell.length_b   1.000
_cell.length_c   1.000
_cell.angle_alpha   90.00
_cell.angle_beta   90.00
_cell.angle_gamma   90.00
#
_symmetry.space_group_name_H-M   'P 1'
#
loop_
_entity.id
_entity.type
_entity.pdbx_description
1 polymer ?
#
loop_
_entity_poly.entity_id
_entity_poly.type
_entity_poly.pdbx_seq_one_letter_code
_entity_poly.pdbx_strand_id
1 'polypeptide(L)'
;MSVSRFLIQTDELEPFLGDQNLRLYDCTTWLKPDPPRIYRAESGRASFEESHIPGANFLDLVENLSGSGASFNFMMPSPPTLSAALEAAGVGDSSNVDLYSRDNIQWATRVWWMMRAIGFDRASVLDGGIDKWEAEGRPTTSEITPYPAATLSSPQARMGLFCGKEDVLSDLENNKVCVINALRETLHKGSETLHHGRPGRIPGSCNVPAVSLLDPKTKAYRPLAELKSLFQEAGALDADKVVIYCGGGIAASSDAFILTLLGKSNVTVYDASLSEWANDLSLPMETG
;
A
#
# COMPACT_ATOMS: atom_id res chain seq x y z
N MET A 1 13.99 -17.44 -2.97
CA MET A 1 12.74 -17.56 -2.20
C MET A 1 11.59 -17.45 -3.17
N SER A 2 10.59 -18.31 -3.07
CA SER A 2 9.43 -18.30 -3.99
C SER A 2 8.67 -16.98 -3.86
N VAL A 3 8.33 -16.35 -4.98
CA VAL A 3 7.58 -15.10 -5.09
C VAL A 3 6.15 -15.21 -4.51
N SER A 4 5.60 -16.43 -4.44
CA SER A 4 4.29 -16.73 -3.86
C SER A 4 4.17 -16.48 -2.35
N ARG A 5 5.26 -16.08 -1.69
CA ARG A 5 5.29 -15.92 -0.22
C ARG A 5 4.59 -14.65 0.27
N PHE A 6 4.43 -13.63 -0.56
CA PHE A 6 3.89 -12.32 -0.13
C PHE A 6 2.41 -12.12 -0.48
N LEU A 7 1.85 -12.92 -1.38
CA LEU A 7 0.45 -12.90 -1.75
C LEU A 7 -0.16 -14.25 -1.39
N ILE A 8 -1.13 -14.28 -0.48
CA ILE A 8 -1.79 -15.49 0.00
C ILE A 8 -3.24 -15.55 -0.52
N GLN A 9 -3.71 -16.75 -0.88
CA GLN A 9 -5.09 -16.96 -1.29
C GLN A 9 -5.99 -17.30 -0.10
N THR A 10 -7.29 -17.13 -0.26
CA THR A 10 -8.29 -17.37 0.78
C THR A 10 -8.30 -18.82 1.28
N ASP A 11 -8.12 -19.78 0.38
CA ASP A 11 -8.02 -21.22 0.68
C ASP A 11 -6.67 -21.60 1.32
N GLU A 12 -5.63 -20.79 1.11
CA GLU A 12 -4.34 -20.95 1.79
C GLU A 12 -4.38 -20.38 3.21
N LEU A 13 -5.12 -19.28 3.45
CA LEU A 13 -5.25 -18.65 4.77
C LEU A 13 -6.14 -19.46 5.72
N GLU A 14 -7.32 -19.92 5.24
CA GLU A 14 -8.36 -20.50 6.10
C GLU A 14 -7.89 -21.64 7.01
N PRO A 15 -7.03 -22.60 6.57
CA PRO A 15 -6.53 -23.66 7.43
C PRO A 15 -5.65 -23.19 8.59
N PHE A 16 -5.11 -21.98 8.52
CA PHE A 16 -4.23 -21.40 9.53
C PHE A 16 -4.94 -20.47 10.51
N LEU A 17 -6.26 -20.23 10.33
CA LEU A 17 -7.03 -19.49 11.33
C LEU A 17 -6.93 -20.18 12.69
N GLY A 18 -6.48 -19.43 13.68
CA GLY A 18 -6.22 -19.98 15.04
C GLY A 18 -4.79 -20.45 15.30
N ASP A 19 -3.88 -20.41 14.29
CA ASP A 19 -2.44 -20.64 14.55
C ASP A 19 -1.92 -19.54 15.50
N GLN A 20 -1.19 -19.98 16.56
CA GLN A 20 -0.69 -19.08 17.60
C GLN A 20 0.34 -18.06 17.11
N ASN A 21 1.01 -18.32 15.98
CA ASN A 21 1.97 -17.42 15.37
C ASN A 21 1.35 -16.55 14.27
N LEU A 22 0.14 -16.85 13.81
CA LEU A 22 -0.57 -16.01 12.86
C LEU A 22 -1.03 -14.71 13.53
N ARG A 23 -0.82 -13.61 12.84
CA ARG A 23 -1.36 -12.28 13.15
C ARG A 23 -2.10 -11.79 11.90
N LEU A 24 -3.40 -11.87 11.94
CA LEU A 24 -4.27 -11.46 10.84
C LEU A 24 -4.80 -10.05 11.12
N TYR A 25 -4.65 -9.12 10.16
CA TYR A 25 -5.10 -7.74 10.37
C TYR A 25 -5.93 -7.22 9.22
N ASP A 26 -7.03 -6.56 9.58
CA ASP A 26 -7.77 -5.66 8.72
C ASP A 26 -7.10 -4.28 8.72
N CYS A 27 -6.78 -3.76 7.53
CA CYS A 27 -6.14 -2.45 7.33
C CYS A 27 -7.10 -1.44 6.67
N THR A 28 -8.40 -1.72 6.66
CA THR A 28 -9.39 -0.93 5.94
C THR A 28 -9.37 0.54 6.34
N THR A 29 -9.28 1.39 5.36
CA THR A 29 -9.41 2.84 5.49
C THR A 29 -10.38 3.34 4.42
N TRP A 30 -11.22 4.30 4.75
CA TRP A 30 -12.16 4.89 3.83
C TRP A 30 -11.71 6.26 3.35
N LEU A 31 -11.79 6.51 2.06
CA LEU A 31 -11.67 7.84 1.49
C LEU A 31 -13.06 8.37 1.16
N LYS A 32 -13.51 9.34 1.93
CA LYS A 32 -14.81 9.98 1.73
C LYS A 32 -14.63 11.28 0.96
N PRO A 33 -15.47 11.58 -0.04
CA PRO A 33 -15.46 12.87 -0.73
C PRO A 33 -15.53 14.04 0.27
N ASP A 34 -14.69 15.07 0.07
CA ASP A 34 -14.60 16.22 1.00
C ASP A 34 -14.24 17.52 0.26
N PRO A 35 -15.06 17.97 -0.71
CA PRO A 35 -14.76 19.18 -1.47
C PRO A 35 -14.54 20.42 -0.58
N PRO A 36 -13.55 21.30 -0.87
CA PRO A 36 -12.75 21.33 -2.09
C PRO A 36 -11.57 20.34 -2.15
N ARG A 37 -11.29 19.59 -1.07
CA ARG A 37 -10.33 18.50 -1.09
C ARG A 37 -10.87 17.32 -1.87
N ILE A 38 -9.99 16.48 -2.41
CA ILE A 38 -10.40 15.24 -3.09
C ILE A 38 -11.13 14.31 -2.12
N TYR A 39 -10.60 14.16 -0.89
CA TYR A 39 -11.14 13.28 0.14
C TYR A 39 -10.72 13.70 1.55
N ARG A 40 -11.40 13.14 2.54
CA ARG A 40 -10.92 12.95 3.89
C ARG A 40 -10.76 11.45 4.17
N ALA A 41 -9.77 11.09 4.99
CA ALA A 41 -9.55 9.73 5.42
C ALA A 41 -10.36 9.45 6.69
N GLU A 42 -10.99 8.29 6.74
CA GLU A 42 -11.71 7.78 7.90
C GLU A 42 -11.23 6.36 8.22
N SER A 43 -11.05 6.04 9.51
CA SER A 43 -10.74 4.69 9.96
C SER A 43 -11.82 3.70 9.54
N GLY A 44 -11.41 2.51 9.09
CA GLY A 44 -12.30 1.39 8.80
C GLY A 44 -12.75 0.59 10.02
N ARG A 45 -12.36 1.00 11.23
CA ARG A 45 -12.62 0.28 12.48
C ARG A 45 -14.08 -0.12 12.66
N ALA A 46 -15.02 0.78 12.38
CA ALA A 46 -16.45 0.47 12.50
C ALA A 46 -16.88 -0.70 11.60
N SER A 47 -16.38 -0.75 10.37
CA SER A 47 -16.66 -1.87 9.46
C SER A 47 -16.02 -3.17 9.93
N PHE A 48 -14.81 -3.11 10.50
CA PHE A 48 -14.14 -4.24 11.12
C PHE A 48 -14.93 -4.78 12.33
N GLU A 49 -15.41 -3.91 13.22
CA GLU A 49 -16.20 -4.28 14.39
C GLU A 49 -17.55 -4.91 14.03
N GLU A 50 -18.11 -4.52 12.88
CA GLU A 50 -19.34 -5.12 12.33
C GLU A 50 -19.09 -6.53 11.78
N SER A 51 -18.06 -6.71 10.97
CA SER A 51 -17.74 -7.99 10.33
C SER A 51 -16.28 -8.07 9.89
N HIS A 52 -15.57 -9.10 10.34
CA HIS A 52 -14.19 -9.38 9.98
C HIS A 52 -13.89 -10.88 9.87
N ILE A 53 -12.75 -11.26 9.32
CA ILE A 53 -12.27 -12.64 9.26
C ILE A 53 -11.97 -13.14 10.68
N PRO A 54 -12.42 -14.35 11.09
CA PRO A 54 -12.24 -14.84 12.45
C PRO A 54 -10.77 -14.79 12.91
N GLY A 55 -10.54 -14.28 14.10
CA GLY A 55 -9.21 -14.11 14.69
C GLY A 55 -8.46 -12.84 14.24
N ALA A 56 -9.00 -12.07 13.30
CA ALA A 56 -8.37 -10.83 12.87
C ALA A 56 -8.42 -9.75 13.97
N ASN A 57 -7.43 -8.86 13.92
CA ASN A 57 -7.40 -7.59 14.63
C ASN A 57 -7.32 -6.43 13.62
N PHE A 58 -7.30 -5.20 14.09
CA PHE A 58 -7.34 -4.01 13.25
C PHE A 58 -6.05 -3.20 13.37
N LEU A 59 -5.42 -2.90 12.22
CA LEU A 59 -4.31 -1.95 12.13
C LEU A 59 -4.82 -0.63 11.55
N ASP A 60 -4.93 0.38 12.39
CA ASP A 60 -5.44 1.69 12.00
C ASP A 60 -4.35 2.55 11.37
N LEU A 61 -4.41 2.68 10.03
CA LEU A 61 -3.46 3.49 9.28
C LEU A 61 -3.63 4.99 9.59
N VAL A 62 -4.85 5.44 9.89
CA VAL A 62 -5.13 6.86 10.17
C VAL A 62 -4.63 7.26 11.55
N GLU A 63 -4.96 6.45 12.56
CA GLU A 63 -4.74 6.80 13.97
C GLU A 63 -3.38 6.33 14.51
N ASN A 64 -2.90 5.16 14.08
CA ASN A 64 -1.77 4.50 14.73
C ASN A 64 -0.53 4.33 13.85
N LEU A 65 -0.69 4.23 12.52
CA LEU A 65 0.40 3.89 11.62
C LEU A 65 0.82 5.05 10.71
N SER A 66 0.36 6.26 10.94
CA SER A 66 0.78 7.47 10.23
C SER A 66 1.64 8.37 11.09
N GLY A 67 2.56 9.12 10.48
CA GLY A 67 3.43 10.06 11.17
C GLY A 67 2.64 11.16 11.87
N SER A 68 2.72 11.23 13.19
CA SER A 68 2.06 12.29 13.97
C SER A 68 2.65 13.66 13.63
N GLY A 69 1.78 14.65 13.37
CA GLY A 69 2.20 16.00 13.00
C GLY A 69 2.76 16.13 11.59
N ALA A 70 2.66 15.10 10.75
CA ALA A 70 3.05 15.19 9.35
C ALA A 70 2.14 16.16 8.58
N SER A 71 2.72 16.87 7.61
CA SER A 71 1.98 17.83 6.78
C SER A 71 1.00 17.17 5.81
N PHE A 72 1.17 15.87 5.57
CA PHE A 72 0.37 15.09 4.62
C PHE A 72 -0.16 13.81 5.29
N ASN A 73 -1.31 13.33 4.82
CA ASN A 73 -1.90 12.08 5.29
C ASN A 73 -1.01 10.88 4.96
N PHE A 74 -1.08 9.85 5.80
CA PHE A 74 -0.48 8.54 5.58
C PHE A 74 1.06 8.50 5.51
N MET A 75 1.74 9.57 5.89
CA MET A 75 3.21 9.59 5.89
C MET A 75 3.78 8.48 6.75
N MET A 76 4.82 7.81 6.23
CA MET A 76 5.56 6.80 6.97
C MET A 76 6.08 7.38 8.29
N PRO A 77 5.72 6.80 9.46
CA PRO A 77 6.29 7.23 10.73
C PRO A 77 7.77 6.82 10.81
N SER A 78 8.48 7.32 11.82
CA SER A 78 9.84 6.86 12.05
C SER A 78 9.87 5.34 12.29
N PRO A 79 10.92 4.61 11.88
CA PRO A 79 11.01 3.18 12.10
C PRO A 79 10.80 2.75 13.57
N PRO A 80 11.33 3.44 14.59
CA PRO A 80 11.01 3.12 15.98
C PRO A 80 9.53 3.30 16.33
N THR A 81 8.89 4.35 15.82
CA THR A 81 7.46 4.62 16.06
C THR A 81 6.59 3.54 15.45
N LEU A 82 6.88 3.14 14.20
CA LEU A 82 6.16 2.05 13.54
C LEU A 82 6.36 0.73 14.27
N SER A 83 7.60 0.40 14.66
CA SER A 83 7.89 -0.83 15.40
C SER A 83 7.11 -0.90 16.70
N ALA A 84 7.11 0.18 17.50
CA ALA A 84 6.36 0.23 18.76
C ALA A 84 4.84 0.06 18.53
N ALA A 85 4.27 0.64 17.48
CA ALA A 85 2.85 0.47 17.15
C ALA A 85 2.54 -0.99 16.77
N LEU A 86 3.40 -1.64 15.99
CA LEU A 86 3.25 -3.04 15.61
C LEU A 86 3.43 -4.00 16.81
N GLU A 87 4.40 -3.73 17.69
CA GLU A 87 4.59 -4.49 18.95
C GLU A 87 3.36 -4.41 19.84
N ALA A 88 2.79 -3.21 20.01
CA ALA A 88 1.56 -3.00 20.76
C ALA A 88 0.37 -3.74 20.15
N ALA A 89 0.35 -3.88 18.81
CA ALA A 89 -0.66 -4.67 18.11
C ALA A 89 -0.43 -6.19 18.19
N GLY A 90 0.70 -6.65 18.74
CA GLY A 90 1.01 -8.07 18.90
C GLY A 90 1.92 -8.67 17.82
N VAL A 91 2.55 -7.83 16.99
CA VAL A 91 3.55 -8.28 16.00
C VAL A 91 4.91 -8.41 16.69
N GLY A 92 5.47 -9.61 16.67
CA GLY A 92 6.79 -9.89 17.24
C GLY A 92 7.65 -10.76 16.33
N ASP A 93 8.85 -11.11 16.81
CA ASP A 93 9.84 -11.86 16.03
C ASP A 93 9.34 -13.22 15.51
N SER A 94 8.41 -13.86 16.20
CA SER A 94 7.82 -15.15 15.78
C SER A 94 6.57 -15.01 14.92
N SER A 95 6.01 -13.81 14.76
CA SER A 95 4.75 -13.61 14.05
C SER A 95 4.87 -13.86 12.55
N ASN A 96 3.88 -14.53 11.97
CA ASN A 96 3.56 -14.48 10.55
C ASN A 96 2.36 -13.54 10.40
N VAL A 97 2.48 -12.52 9.57
CA VAL A 97 1.46 -11.48 9.46
C VAL A 97 0.75 -11.60 8.13
N ASP A 98 -0.58 -11.72 8.15
CA ASP A 98 -1.40 -11.63 6.96
C ASP A 98 -2.28 -10.39 7.04
N LEU A 99 -2.25 -9.61 5.98
CA LEU A 99 -2.88 -8.30 5.89
C LEU A 99 -4.01 -8.35 4.87
N TYR A 100 -5.15 -7.81 5.20
CA TYR A 100 -6.24 -7.63 4.26
C TYR A 100 -6.92 -6.27 4.43
N SER A 101 -7.80 -5.94 3.52
CA SER A 101 -8.68 -4.79 3.63
C SER A 101 -9.97 -5.04 2.87
N ARG A 102 -10.97 -4.19 3.12
CA ARG A 102 -12.25 -4.17 2.43
C ARG A 102 -12.19 -3.19 1.25
N ASP A 103 -12.83 -3.54 0.14
CA ASP A 103 -13.00 -2.77 -1.10
C ASP A 103 -11.68 -2.44 -1.84
N ASN A 104 -10.64 -2.09 -1.14
CA ASN A 104 -9.39 -1.64 -1.74
C ASN A 104 -8.16 -2.30 -1.08
N ILE A 105 -7.55 -3.27 -1.74
CA ILE A 105 -6.36 -4.02 -1.29
C ILE A 105 -5.13 -3.11 -1.04
N GLN A 106 -5.14 -1.88 -1.57
CA GLN A 106 -4.03 -0.93 -1.47
C GLN A 106 -3.72 -0.55 -0.01
N TRP A 107 -4.68 -0.65 0.90
CA TRP A 107 -4.46 -0.41 2.33
C TRP A 107 -3.59 -1.49 2.95
N ALA A 108 -3.86 -2.75 2.63
CA ALA A 108 -3.04 -3.88 3.07
C ALA A 108 -1.62 -3.81 2.47
N THR A 109 -1.48 -3.49 1.18
CA THR A 109 -0.16 -3.34 0.55
C THR A 109 0.62 -2.15 1.09
N ARG A 110 -0.06 -1.07 1.53
CA ARG A 110 0.60 0.04 2.23
C ARG A 110 1.23 -0.42 3.54
N VAL A 111 0.49 -1.12 4.37
CA VAL A 111 1.01 -1.65 5.65
C VAL A 111 2.12 -2.66 5.39
N TRP A 112 1.97 -3.54 4.40
CA TRP A 112 2.99 -4.49 3.98
C TRP A 112 4.30 -3.78 3.58
N TRP A 113 4.22 -2.68 2.79
CA TRP A 113 5.38 -1.90 2.37
C TRP A 113 6.08 -1.23 3.55
N MET A 114 5.30 -0.72 4.50
CA MET A 114 5.82 -0.13 5.75
C MET A 114 6.52 -1.17 6.61
N MET A 115 5.94 -2.38 6.80
CA MET A 115 6.59 -3.48 7.51
C MET A 115 7.90 -3.89 6.86
N ARG A 116 7.92 -3.98 5.53
CA ARG A 116 9.13 -4.26 4.76
C ARG A 116 10.19 -3.17 4.96
N ALA A 117 9.80 -1.91 5.07
CA ALA A 117 10.72 -0.78 5.28
C ALA A 117 11.44 -0.84 6.63
N ILE A 118 10.85 -1.44 7.65
CA ILE A 118 11.52 -1.69 8.94
C ILE A 118 12.22 -3.05 9.02
N GLY A 119 12.28 -3.79 7.91
CA GLY A 119 12.98 -5.08 7.84
C GLY A 119 12.13 -6.29 8.20
N PHE A 120 10.82 -6.14 8.39
CA PHE A 120 9.92 -7.26 8.67
C PHE A 120 9.41 -7.90 7.36
N ASP A 121 9.91 -9.10 7.04
CA ASP A 121 9.61 -9.82 5.78
C ASP A 121 8.60 -10.98 5.92
N ARG A 122 8.06 -11.20 7.11
CA ARG A 122 7.08 -12.27 7.35
C ARG A 122 5.66 -11.73 7.32
N ALA A 123 5.41 -10.85 6.37
CA ALA A 123 4.09 -10.32 6.06
C ALA A 123 3.64 -10.74 4.66
N SER A 124 2.35 -11.07 4.53
CA SER A 124 1.68 -11.37 3.27
C SER A 124 0.42 -10.52 3.14
N VAL A 125 -0.11 -10.42 1.93
CA VAL A 125 -1.37 -9.73 1.63
C VAL A 125 -2.37 -10.76 1.13
N LEU A 126 -3.58 -10.75 1.68
CA LEU A 126 -4.67 -11.62 1.24
C LEU A 126 -5.26 -11.11 -0.07
N ASP A 127 -5.14 -11.92 -1.12
CA ASP A 127 -5.60 -11.58 -2.46
C ASP A 127 -7.13 -11.45 -2.52
N GLY A 128 -7.60 -10.29 -2.95
CA GLY A 128 -9.04 -9.96 -2.98
C GLY A 128 -9.62 -9.54 -1.62
N GLY A 129 -8.82 -9.59 -0.54
CA GLY A 129 -9.21 -9.14 0.79
C GLY A 129 -10.45 -9.83 1.34
N ILE A 130 -11.17 -9.14 2.23
CA ILE A 130 -12.39 -9.69 2.83
C ILE A 130 -13.55 -9.77 1.82
N ASP A 131 -13.55 -8.95 0.77
CA ASP A 131 -14.61 -9.00 -0.25
C ASP A 131 -14.64 -10.35 -0.97
N LYS A 132 -13.47 -10.87 -1.36
CA LYS A 132 -13.33 -12.20 -1.96
C LYS A 132 -13.66 -13.29 -0.94
N TRP A 133 -13.20 -13.15 0.30
CA TRP A 133 -13.49 -14.07 1.41
C TRP A 133 -15.01 -14.24 1.62
N GLU A 134 -15.75 -13.13 1.70
CA GLU A 134 -17.21 -13.12 1.85
C GLU A 134 -17.91 -13.67 0.60
N ALA A 135 -17.45 -13.32 -0.61
CA ALA A 135 -18.01 -13.81 -1.86
C ALA A 135 -17.86 -15.34 -2.04
N GLU A 136 -16.85 -15.95 -1.43
CA GLU A 136 -16.65 -17.40 -1.38
C GLU A 136 -17.48 -18.08 -0.28
N GLY A 137 -18.27 -17.32 0.49
CA GLY A 137 -19.13 -17.84 1.57
C GLY A 137 -18.35 -18.29 2.81
N ARG A 138 -17.12 -17.78 2.99
CA ARG A 138 -16.29 -18.11 4.15
C ARG A 138 -16.78 -17.38 5.40
N PRO A 139 -16.49 -17.92 6.61
CA PRO A 139 -17.02 -17.39 7.86
C PRO A 139 -16.47 -16.00 8.19
N THR A 140 -17.34 -15.15 8.74
CA THR A 140 -16.98 -13.88 9.36
C THR A 140 -17.50 -13.82 10.79
N THR A 141 -16.98 -12.90 11.58
CA THR A 141 -17.39 -12.68 12.97
C THR A 141 -17.31 -11.21 13.35
N SER A 142 -17.95 -10.84 14.45
CA SER A 142 -17.76 -9.57 15.16
C SER A 142 -17.03 -9.74 16.49
N GLU A 143 -16.60 -10.98 16.82
CA GLU A 143 -15.88 -11.27 18.06
C GLU A 143 -14.41 -10.87 17.92
N ILE A 144 -13.96 -9.92 18.74
CA ILE A 144 -12.59 -9.43 18.75
C ILE A 144 -11.81 -10.05 19.91
N THR A 145 -10.74 -10.75 19.61
CA THR A 145 -9.78 -11.25 20.60
C THR A 145 -8.45 -10.54 20.38
N PRO A 146 -8.10 -9.54 21.21
CA PRO A 146 -6.85 -8.80 21.06
C PRO A 146 -5.62 -9.70 21.19
N TYR A 147 -4.64 -9.50 20.31
CA TYR A 147 -3.33 -10.13 20.48
C TYR A 147 -2.59 -9.49 21.64
N PRO A 148 -1.88 -10.29 22.47
CA PRO A 148 -0.99 -9.72 23.47
C PRO A 148 0.15 -8.95 22.79
N ALA A 149 0.61 -7.87 23.41
CA ALA A 149 1.77 -7.14 22.95
C ALA A 149 2.98 -8.07 22.81
N ALA A 150 3.80 -7.82 21.80
CA ALA A 150 4.96 -8.64 21.45
C ALA A 150 6.20 -7.77 21.29
N THR A 151 7.34 -8.37 20.92
CA THR A 151 8.62 -7.65 20.75
C THR A 151 9.23 -7.93 19.38
N LEU A 152 9.67 -6.87 18.72
CA LEU A 152 10.53 -6.88 17.54
C LEU A 152 11.96 -6.56 17.98
N SER A 153 12.79 -7.58 18.16
CA SER A 153 14.10 -7.44 18.80
C SER A 153 15.11 -6.62 17.99
N SER A 154 14.96 -6.57 16.68
CA SER A 154 15.95 -5.93 15.78
C SER A 154 15.32 -5.41 14.50
N PRO A 155 14.42 -4.43 14.56
CA PRO A 155 13.93 -3.81 13.35
C PRO A 155 15.07 -3.09 12.63
N GLN A 156 15.35 -3.50 11.39
CA GLN A 156 16.41 -2.89 10.58
C GLN A 156 15.77 -2.06 9.47
N ALA A 157 15.82 -0.75 9.58
CA ALA A 157 15.32 0.15 8.55
C ALA A 157 16.03 -0.11 7.22
N ARG A 158 15.25 -0.34 6.17
CA ARG A 158 15.74 -0.47 4.79
C ARG A 158 15.63 0.87 4.08
N MET A 159 16.80 1.42 3.79
CA MET A 159 16.88 2.65 3.00
C MET A 159 16.38 2.39 1.57
N GLY A 160 15.79 3.42 0.96
CA GLY A 160 15.40 3.41 -0.45
C GLY A 160 14.02 2.79 -0.77
N LEU A 161 13.28 2.27 0.21
CA LEU A 161 11.88 1.86 -0.01
C LEU A 161 10.91 3.03 -0.04
N PHE A 162 11.24 4.11 0.65
CA PHE A 162 10.56 5.40 0.55
C PHE A 162 11.55 6.48 0.15
N CYS A 163 11.06 7.50 -0.56
CA CYS A 163 11.84 8.68 -0.95
C CYS A 163 11.03 9.97 -0.77
N GLY A 164 11.71 11.10 -0.77
CA GLY A 164 11.16 12.45 -0.76
C GLY A 164 11.15 13.10 -2.14
N LYS A 165 10.66 14.35 -2.19
CA LYS A 165 10.56 15.11 -3.45
C LYS A 165 11.91 15.45 -4.07
N GLU A 166 12.93 15.65 -3.25
CA GLU A 166 14.29 15.96 -3.71
C GLU A 166 14.89 14.77 -4.48
N ASP A 167 14.66 13.54 -3.98
CA ASP A 167 15.09 12.32 -4.68
C ASP A 167 14.40 12.19 -6.03
N VAL A 168 13.07 12.41 -6.05
CA VAL A 168 12.29 12.35 -7.30
C VAL A 168 12.76 13.41 -8.29
N LEU A 169 12.97 14.65 -7.84
CA LEU A 169 13.43 15.73 -8.68
C LEU A 169 14.81 15.42 -9.31
N SER A 170 15.73 14.82 -8.54
CA SER A 170 17.03 14.41 -9.04
C SER A 170 16.96 13.25 -10.04
N ASP A 171 15.94 12.41 -9.92
CA ASP A 171 15.72 11.24 -10.77
C ASP A 171 15.11 11.59 -12.14
N LEU A 172 14.45 12.77 -12.30
CA LEU A 172 13.74 13.13 -13.54
C LEU A 172 14.67 13.26 -14.76
N GLU A 173 15.93 13.61 -14.55
CA GLU A 173 16.91 13.73 -15.64
C GLU A 173 17.64 12.41 -15.93
N ASN A 174 17.38 11.36 -15.13
CA ASN A 174 18.04 10.07 -15.26
C ASN A 174 17.21 9.11 -16.11
N ASN A 175 17.62 8.86 -17.35
CA ASN A 175 16.95 7.97 -18.29
C ASN A 175 16.94 6.48 -17.89
N LYS A 176 17.61 6.11 -16.80
CA LYS A 176 17.59 4.78 -16.22
C LYS A 176 16.57 4.63 -15.10
N VAL A 177 15.86 5.70 -14.76
CA VAL A 177 14.78 5.69 -13.78
C VAL A 177 13.45 5.73 -14.48
N CYS A 178 12.56 4.83 -14.13
CA CYS A 178 11.17 4.85 -14.52
C CYS A 178 10.34 5.45 -13.39
N VAL A 179 9.65 6.56 -13.66
CA VAL A 179 8.72 7.20 -12.71
C VAL A 179 7.30 6.81 -13.09
N ILE A 180 6.56 6.22 -12.15
CA ILE A 180 5.19 5.70 -12.38
C ILE A 180 4.19 6.47 -11.54
N ASN A 181 3.12 6.92 -12.17
CA ASN A 181 1.91 7.42 -11.53
C ASN A 181 0.89 6.30 -11.38
N ALA A 182 0.57 5.90 -10.14
CA ALA A 182 -0.40 4.85 -9.83
C ALA A 182 -1.87 5.32 -9.78
N LEU A 183 -2.13 6.62 -10.04
CA LEU A 183 -3.49 7.15 -10.10
C LEU A 183 -4.18 6.79 -11.43
N ARG A 184 -5.51 6.86 -11.43
CA ARG A 184 -6.29 6.67 -12.66
C ARG A 184 -5.89 7.67 -13.76
N GLU A 185 -6.05 7.26 -15.00
CA GLU A 185 -5.59 7.99 -16.18
C GLU A 185 -6.12 9.44 -16.24
N THR A 186 -7.36 9.66 -15.82
CA THR A 186 -7.99 10.99 -15.81
C THR A 186 -7.31 11.98 -14.85
N LEU A 187 -6.84 11.50 -13.67
CA LEU A 187 -6.02 12.30 -12.75
C LEU A 187 -4.61 12.49 -13.30
N HIS A 188 -4.01 11.48 -13.90
CA HIS A 188 -2.70 11.55 -14.53
C HIS A 188 -2.66 12.60 -15.65
N LYS A 189 -3.69 12.65 -16.49
CA LYS A 189 -3.87 13.65 -17.54
C LYS A 189 -4.26 15.04 -17.04
N GLY A 190 -4.71 15.16 -15.80
CA GLY A 190 -5.21 16.41 -15.23
C GLY A 190 -6.58 16.82 -15.77
N SER A 191 -7.39 15.87 -16.24
CA SER A 191 -8.71 16.14 -16.87
C SER A 191 -9.89 16.12 -15.89
N GLU A 192 -9.65 15.84 -14.61
CA GLU A 192 -10.70 15.87 -13.58
C GLU A 192 -10.88 17.29 -13.01
N THR A 193 -11.98 17.49 -12.28
CA THR A 193 -12.28 18.78 -11.62
C THR A 193 -11.61 18.91 -10.25
N LEU A 194 -11.35 17.78 -9.57
CA LEU A 194 -10.69 17.74 -8.28
C LEU A 194 -9.32 17.08 -8.40
N HIS A 195 -8.30 17.69 -7.83
CA HIS A 195 -6.90 17.27 -7.88
C HIS A 195 -6.26 17.32 -6.49
N HIS A 196 -5.10 16.68 -6.33
CA HIS A 196 -4.27 16.72 -5.12
C HIS A 196 -3.53 18.07 -4.93
N GLY A 197 -3.79 19.04 -5.77
CA GLY A 197 -3.17 20.36 -5.89
C GLY A 197 -3.33 20.85 -7.31
N ARG A 198 -2.24 21.19 -8.01
CA ARG A 198 -2.27 21.47 -9.46
C ARG A 198 -2.66 20.21 -10.25
N PRO A 199 -3.41 20.34 -11.36
CA PRO A 199 -3.77 19.21 -12.22
C PRO A 199 -2.54 18.57 -12.90
N GLY A 200 -2.65 17.28 -13.20
CA GLY A 200 -1.66 16.55 -13.99
C GLY A 200 -0.72 15.67 -13.18
N ARG A 201 0.51 15.54 -13.66
CA ARG A 201 1.50 14.56 -13.24
C ARG A 201 2.89 15.15 -13.08
N ILE A 202 3.78 14.39 -12.45
CA ILE A 202 5.23 14.62 -12.47
C ILE A 202 5.69 14.42 -13.95
N PRO A 203 6.43 15.37 -14.54
CA PRO A 203 6.83 15.29 -15.94
C PRO A 203 7.57 14.00 -16.30
N GLY A 204 7.28 13.47 -17.50
CA GLY A 204 7.89 12.25 -17.98
C GLY A 204 7.45 10.97 -17.28
N SER A 205 6.53 11.02 -16.29
CA SER A 205 6.04 9.80 -15.64
C SER A 205 5.10 9.00 -16.54
N CYS A 206 5.25 7.68 -16.51
CA CYS A 206 4.30 6.74 -17.09
C CYS A 206 3.08 6.56 -16.18
N ASN A 207 1.99 6.01 -16.72
CA ASN A 207 0.79 5.73 -15.93
C ASN A 207 0.52 4.22 -15.87
N VAL A 208 0.54 3.67 -14.68
CA VAL A 208 0.04 2.32 -14.38
C VAL A 208 -0.97 2.47 -13.24
N PRO A 209 -2.27 2.63 -13.56
CA PRO A 209 -3.28 2.83 -12.53
C PRO A 209 -3.40 1.61 -11.60
N ALA A 210 -3.22 1.76 -10.31
CA ALA A 210 -3.31 0.63 -9.36
C ALA A 210 -4.66 -0.11 -9.43
N VAL A 211 -5.74 0.59 -9.79
CA VAL A 211 -7.05 -0.06 -10.02
C VAL A 211 -7.05 -1.01 -11.22
N SER A 212 -6.17 -0.81 -12.21
CA SER A 212 -6.05 -1.68 -13.38
C SER A 212 -5.32 -2.98 -13.09
N LEU A 213 -4.68 -3.09 -11.95
CA LEU A 213 -4.01 -4.30 -11.49
C LEU A 213 -5.00 -5.36 -10.98
N LEU A 214 -6.24 -4.96 -10.70
CA LEU A 214 -7.24 -5.79 -10.05
C LEU A 214 -8.31 -6.28 -11.04
N ASP A 215 -8.85 -7.46 -10.78
CA ASP A 215 -10.09 -7.90 -11.36
C ASP A 215 -11.26 -7.15 -10.69
N PRO A 216 -12.11 -6.46 -11.46
CA PRO A 216 -13.16 -5.61 -10.87
C PRO A 216 -14.26 -6.38 -10.14
N LYS A 217 -14.40 -7.70 -10.39
CA LYS A 217 -15.42 -8.54 -9.76
C LYS A 217 -14.94 -9.16 -8.45
N THR A 218 -13.72 -9.71 -8.48
CA THR A 218 -13.14 -10.44 -7.34
C THR A 218 -12.31 -9.56 -6.43
N LYS A 219 -11.95 -8.35 -6.88
CA LYS A 219 -10.99 -7.44 -6.21
C LYS A 219 -9.59 -8.03 -6.05
N ALA A 220 -9.37 -9.25 -6.50
CA ALA A 220 -8.07 -9.92 -6.51
C ALA A 220 -7.17 -9.33 -7.60
N TYR A 221 -5.87 -9.52 -7.47
CA TYR A 221 -4.94 -9.16 -8.52
C TYR A 221 -5.17 -10.00 -9.79
N ARG A 222 -5.01 -9.37 -10.93
CA ARG A 222 -4.98 -10.05 -12.23
C ARG A 222 -3.78 -10.99 -12.29
N PRO A 223 -3.79 -11.99 -13.21
CA PRO A 223 -2.68 -12.92 -13.37
C PRO A 223 -1.34 -12.18 -13.52
N LEU A 224 -0.30 -12.65 -12.82
CA LEU A 224 1.02 -11.99 -12.82
C LEU A 224 1.61 -11.81 -14.23
N ALA A 225 1.27 -12.70 -15.18
CA ALA A 225 1.71 -12.55 -16.57
C ALA A 225 1.14 -11.30 -17.24
N GLU A 226 -0.14 -10.96 -16.96
CA GLU A 226 -0.78 -9.76 -17.47
C GLU A 226 -0.21 -8.51 -16.79
N LEU A 227 -0.02 -8.56 -15.46
CA LEU A 227 0.60 -7.48 -14.71
C LEU A 227 2.02 -7.20 -15.16
N LYS A 228 2.78 -8.25 -15.46
CA LYS A 228 4.13 -8.14 -16.04
C LYS A 228 4.11 -7.34 -17.34
N SER A 229 3.14 -7.60 -18.23
CA SER A 229 3.02 -6.88 -19.49
C SER A 229 2.77 -5.38 -19.27
N LEU A 230 1.90 -5.00 -18.33
CA LEU A 230 1.63 -3.59 -18.00
C LEU A 230 2.89 -2.85 -17.54
N PHE A 231 3.68 -3.45 -16.65
CA PHE A 231 4.91 -2.84 -16.16
C PHE A 231 6.04 -2.88 -17.19
N GLN A 232 6.05 -3.86 -18.09
CA GLN A 232 6.99 -3.89 -19.20
C GLN A 232 6.70 -2.78 -20.22
N GLU A 233 5.44 -2.58 -20.58
CA GLU A 233 5.01 -1.50 -21.48
C GLU A 233 5.32 -0.11 -20.92
N ALA A 234 5.23 0.05 -19.59
CA ALA A 234 5.65 1.26 -18.88
C ALA A 234 7.18 1.43 -18.77
N GLY A 235 7.98 0.46 -19.22
CA GLY A 235 9.44 0.49 -19.14
C GLY A 235 10.00 0.17 -17.74
N ALA A 236 9.14 -0.17 -16.77
CA ALA A 236 9.53 -0.37 -15.37
C ALA A 236 10.47 -1.57 -15.17
N LEU A 237 10.29 -2.63 -15.95
CA LEU A 237 11.10 -3.84 -15.77
C LEU A 237 12.53 -3.68 -16.31
N ASP A 238 12.73 -2.81 -17.30
CA ASP A 238 14.03 -2.56 -17.91
C ASP A 238 14.82 -1.44 -17.21
N ALA A 239 14.15 -0.58 -16.45
CA ALA A 239 14.79 0.51 -15.71
C ALA A 239 15.71 0.01 -14.61
N ASP A 240 16.78 0.73 -14.28
CA ASP A 240 17.66 0.41 -13.14
C ASP A 240 16.96 0.67 -11.80
N LYS A 241 16.08 1.68 -11.74
CA LYS A 241 15.29 2.09 -10.57
C LYS A 241 13.85 2.42 -11.00
N VAL A 242 12.89 2.09 -10.15
CA VAL A 242 11.49 2.51 -10.33
C VAL A 242 11.06 3.37 -9.16
N VAL A 243 10.57 4.57 -9.44
CA VAL A 243 9.95 5.47 -8.47
C VAL A 243 8.46 5.48 -8.72
N ILE A 244 7.65 5.25 -7.69
CA ILE A 244 6.20 5.18 -7.81
C ILE A 244 5.56 6.23 -6.92
N TYR A 245 4.59 6.95 -7.45
CA TYR A 245 3.81 7.93 -6.71
C TYR A 245 2.32 7.83 -7.03
N CYS A 246 1.50 8.45 -6.18
CA CYS A 246 0.06 8.59 -6.42
C CYS A 246 -0.45 9.92 -5.82
N GLY A 247 -1.53 9.90 -5.04
CA GLY A 247 -1.99 11.06 -4.26
C GLY A 247 -1.24 11.24 -2.94
N GLY A 248 -1.04 10.16 -2.19
CA GLY A 248 -0.40 10.14 -0.86
C GLY A 248 0.17 8.76 -0.51
N GLY A 249 0.87 8.10 -1.44
CA GLY A 249 1.66 6.89 -1.21
C GLY A 249 0.86 5.57 -1.08
N ILE A 250 -0.47 5.57 -1.14
CA ILE A 250 -1.29 4.36 -0.94
C ILE A 250 -1.35 3.51 -2.20
N ALA A 251 -1.91 4.03 -3.30
CA ALA A 251 -1.99 3.31 -4.58
C ALA A 251 -0.59 2.92 -5.09
N ALA A 252 0.40 3.79 -4.91
CA ALA A 252 1.80 3.54 -5.23
C ALA A 252 2.36 2.29 -4.54
N SER A 253 1.91 1.98 -3.32
CA SER A 253 2.35 0.79 -2.58
C SER A 253 1.83 -0.51 -3.20
N SER A 254 0.67 -0.48 -3.88
CA SER A 254 0.15 -1.63 -4.63
C SER A 254 1.00 -1.95 -5.86
N ASP A 255 1.40 -0.92 -6.62
CA ASP A 255 2.29 -1.08 -7.76
C ASP A 255 3.68 -1.60 -7.31
N ALA A 256 4.20 -1.04 -6.20
CA ALA A 256 5.46 -1.47 -5.60
C ALA A 256 5.41 -2.93 -5.13
N PHE A 257 4.27 -3.35 -4.56
CA PHE A 257 4.01 -4.73 -4.18
C PHE A 257 4.09 -5.66 -5.39
N ILE A 258 3.37 -5.36 -6.49
CA ILE A 258 3.39 -6.18 -7.70
C ILE A 258 4.78 -6.20 -8.35
N LEU A 259 5.48 -5.08 -8.45
CA LEU A 259 6.86 -5.06 -8.95
C LEU A 259 7.78 -5.95 -8.11
N THR A 260 7.58 -6.00 -6.78
CA THR A 260 8.31 -6.92 -5.90
C THR A 260 7.97 -8.40 -6.22
N LEU A 261 6.69 -8.72 -6.46
CA LEU A 261 6.27 -10.05 -6.89
C LEU A 261 6.86 -10.44 -8.26
N LEU A 262 7.06 -9.48 -9.15
CA LEU A 262 7.73 -9.67 -10.45
C LEU A 262 9.25 -9.74 -10.34
N GLY A 263 9.82 -9.64 -9.14
CA GLY A 263 11.26 -9.75 -8.87
C GLY A 263 12.06 -8.46 -9.04
N LYS A 264 11.38 -7.31 -9.22
CA LYS A 264 12.05 -6.01 -9.27
C LYS A 264 12.50 -5.60 -7.87
N SER A 265 13.80 -5.40 -7.67
CA SER A 265 14.39 -5.14 -6.35
C SER A 265 14.55 -3.65 -6.03
N ASN A 266 14.84 -2.82 -7.05
CA ASN A 266 15.08 -1.39 -6.86
C ASN A 266 13.79 -0.60 -7.15
N VAL A 267 12.88 -0.65 -6.19
CA VAL A 267 11.56 0.02 -6.23
C VAL A 267 11.44 0.92 -5.01
N THR A 268 11.03 2.15 -5.21
CA THR A 268 10.81 3.12 -4.13
C THR A 268 9.46 3.82 -4.30
N VAL A 269 8.80 4.10 -3.19
CA VAL A 269 7.55 4.87 -3.14
C VAL A 269 7.86 6.31 -2.73
N TYR A 270 7.45 7.28 -3.54
CA TYR A 270 7.44 8.66 -3.13
C TYR A 270 6.28 8.87 -2.15
N ASP A 271 6.61 9.01 -0.88
CA ASP A 271 5.66 8.89 0.22
C ASP A 271 4.56 9.96 0.18
N ALA A 272 4.93 11.25 0.17
CA ALA A 272 4.00 12.37 0.11
C ALA A 272 3.30 12.53 -1.24
N SER A 273 3.90 12.01 -2.33
CA SER A 273 3.28 11.95 -3.66
C SER A 273 2.78 13.32 -4.16
N LEU A 274 1.66 13.36 -4.90
CA LEU A 274 1.08 14.62 -5.40
C LEU A 274 0.53 15.52 -4.29
N SER A 275 0.24 15.00 -3.10
CA SER A 275 -0.15 15.85 -1.97
C SER A 275 0.95 16.85 -1.61
N GLU A 276 2.21 16.53 -1.82
CA GLU A 276 3.35 17.45 -1.69
C GLU A 276 3.70 18.10 -3.03
N TRP A 277 3.98 17.29 -4.05
CA TRP A 277 4.53 17.76 -5.32
C TRP A 277 3.63 18.79 -6.03
N ALA A 278 2.34 18.52 -6.12
CA ALA A 278 1.40 19.39 -6.83
C ALA A 278 1.10 20.70 -6.08
N ASN A 279 1.42 20.78 -4.79
CA ASN A 279 1.24 21.97 -3.98
C ASN A 279 2.51 22.82 -3.85
N ASP A 280 3.67 22.29 -4.25
CA ASP A 280 4.93 23.04 -4.35
C ASP A 280 5.02 23.69 -5.73
N LEU A 281 4.80 25.02 -5.80
CA LEU A 281 4.79 25.78 -7.06
C LEU A 281 6.17 25.87 -7.73
N SER A 282 7.24 25.53 -7.02
CA SER A 282 8.60 25.49 -7.58
C SER A 282 8.87 24.21 -8.39
N LEU A 283 8.06 23.17 -8.21
CA LEU A 283 8.23 21.89 -8.89
C LEU A 283 7.47 21.85 -10.22
N PRO A 284 8.00 21.16 -11.24
CA PRO A 284 7.35 21.07 -12.56
C PRO A 284 6.11 20.19 -12.54
N MET A 285 5.13 20.51 -13.37
CA MET A 285 3.93 19.70 -13.63
C MET A 285 3.69 19.58 -15.13
N GLU A 286 3.09 18.48 -15.55
CA GLU A 286 2.71 18.17 -16.93
C GLU A 286 1.25 17.73 -17.00
N THR A 287 0.50 18.13 -18.05
CA THR A 287 -0.89 17.76 -18.33
C THR A 287 -1.04 17.19 -19.74
N GLY A 288 -2.13 16.49 -20.03
CA GLY A 288 -2.44 15.94 -21.35
C GLY A 288 -2.07 14.49 -21.57
#